data_23c461e3b8fcabebdd1197fdbe585fa1
#
_entry.id   23c461e3b8fcabebdd1197fdbe585fa1
#
_cell.length_a   1.000
_cell.length_b   1.000
_cell.length_c   1.000
_cell.angle_alpha   90.00
_cell.angle_beta   90.00
_cell.angle_gamma   90.00
#
_symmetry.space_group_name_H-M   'P 1'
#
loop_
_entity.id
_entity.type
_entity.pdbx_description
1 polymer ?
#
loop_
_entity_poly.entity_id
_entity_poly.type
_entity_poly.pdbx_seq_one_letter_code
_entity_poly.pdbx_strand_id
1 'polypeptide(L)'
;MTDFDPPLRLYLDGSALVSNWRALDERSGAARAGAAVKANAYGLGAREVVVRLRDAGCRDFFVAHWAEAEAIADLIPPGWISVLNGIAPSDISGVRALGAVPVLNTPEQLVLWRNTGGGRCHVMFDSGINRLGLSLQQISGGALAGLDVDLLLSHLASADTDVGQNNQQLQLFSQIISATTAQRFSLCNSAGIMLGADYHFDLTRPGLSLYGGIARGGMGAFIRPVVALSARLLQVRNVPAGAQVGYNATYTCPNATRVGTISIGYADGYLRAFSGTGQAWSGDKLVPVIGRVSMDLVTLDLNAAPELQEGDWIDVEYDLAATASVTGLSQYELLTNLGSRFARIWR
;
A
#
# COMPACT_ATOMS: atom_id res chain seq x y z
N MET A 1 -13.95 -21.19 17.33
CA MET A 1 -13.93 -19.72 17.14
C MET A 1 -15.14 -19.18 17.86
N THR A 2 -14.97 -18.17 18.69
CA THR A 2 -16.08 -17.50 19.38
C THR A 2 -16.90 -16.73 18.34
N ASP A 3 -18.20 -16.87 18.38
CA ASP A 3 -19.16 -16.35 17.38
C ASP A 3 -19.47 -14.85 17.62
N PHE A 4 -18.41 -14.04 17.78
CA PHE A 4 -18.55 -12.58 17.92
C PHE A 4 -18.50 -11.94 16.54
N ASP A 5 -19.52 -11.13 16.19
CA ASP A 5 -19.55 -10.28 14.99
C ASP A 5 -18.76 -8.99 15.27
N PRO A 6 -17.58 -8.78 14.65
CA PRO A 6 -16.80 -7.57 14.87
C PRO A 6 -17.58 -6.32 14.47
N PRO A 7 -17.50 -5.22 15.26
CA PRO A 7 -18.24 -3.99 14.98
C PRO A 7 -17.62 -3.15 13.86
N LEU A 8 -16.57 -3.65 13.20
CA LEU A 8 -15.85 -3.01 12.11
C LEU A 8 -15.77 -3.94 10.90
N ARG A 9 -16.11 -3.44 9.75
CA ARG A 9 -16.03 -4.17 8.47
C ARG A 9 -15.16 -3.42 7.47
N LEU A 10 -14.24 -4.16 6.88
CA LEU A 10 -13.42 -3.73 5.75
C LEU A 10 -13.85 -4.56 4.55
N TYR A 11 -14.60 -3.96 3.66
CA TYR A 11 -15.01 -4.57 2.40
C TYR A 11 -13.89 -4.37 1.38
N LEU A 12 -13.54 -5.44 0.69
CA LEU A 12 -12.44 -5.51 -0.26
C LEU A 12 -12.98 -6.02 -1.61
N ASP A 13 -12.91 -5.17 -2.62
CA ASP A 13 -13.35 -5.53 -3.98
C ASP A 13 -12.24 -6.26 -4.73
N GLY A 14 -12.35 -7.59 -4.79
CA GLY A 14 -11.40 -8.44 -5.50
C GLY A 14 -11.42 -8.23 -7.02
N SER A 15 -12.56 -7.86 -7.59
CA SER A 15 -12.68 -7.57 -9.02
C SER A 15 -11.99 -6.25 -9.38
N ALA A 16 -12.13 -5.23 -8.55
CA ALA A 16 -11.41 -3.96 -8.69
C ALA A 16 -9.90 -4.14 -8.56
N LEU A 17 -9.42 -4.93 -7.59
CA LEU A 17 -8.00 -5.26 -7.44
C LEU A 17 -7.42 -5.87 -8.72
N VAL A 18 -8.08 -6.90 -9.28
CA VAL A 18 -7.65 -7.56 -10.52
C VAL A 18 -7.75 -6.61 -11.72
N SER A 19 -8.81 -5.81 -11.80
CA SER A 19 -8.99 -4.81 -12.86
C SER A 19 -7.87 -3.75 -12.82
N ASN A 20 -7.51 -3.28 -11.63
CA ASN A 20 -6.41 -2.32 -11.44
C ASN A 20 -5.07 -2.91 -11.89
N TRP A 21 -4.76 -4.14 -11.50
CA TRP A 21 -3.54 -4.80 -11.93
C TRP A 21 -3.48 -4.94 -13.46
N ARG A 22 -4.56 -5.43 -14.10
CA ARG A 22 -4.64 -5.56 -15.57
C ARG A 22 -4.47 -4.22 -16.29
N ALA A 23 -5.10 -3.16 -15.78
CA ALA A 23 -4.98 -1.84 -16.34
C ALA A 23 -3.55 -1.27 -16.22
N LEU A 24 -2.83 -1.61 -15.15
CA LEU A 24 -1.43 -1.24 -14.95
C LEU A 24 -0.49 -2.08 -15.83
N ASP A 25 -0.77 -3.37 -15.99
CA ASP A 25 -0.02 -4.28 -16.88
C ASP A 25 -0.15 -3.83 -18.35
N GLU A 26 -1.37 -3.55 -18.81
CA GLU A 26 -1.62 -3.01 -20.15
C GLU A 26 -0.86 -1.70 -20.42
N ARG A 27 -0.85 -0.79 -19.43
CA ARG A 27 -0.14 0.50 -19.54
C ARG A 27 1.37 0.37 -19.42
N SER A 28 1.86 -0.73 -18.90
CA SER A 28 3.28 -1.04 -18.90
C SER A 28 3.80 -1.44 -20.30
N GLY A 29 2.91 -1.62 -21.28
CA GLY A 29 3.26 -1.87 -22.67
C GLY A 29 3.95 -3.22 -22.86
N ALA A 30 5.19 -3.22 -23.33
CA ALA A 30 5.99 -4.45 -23.50
C ALA A 30 6.50 -5.01 -22.17
N ALA A 31 6.59 -4.18 -21.13
CA ALA A 31 6.95 -4.64 -19.79
C ALA A 31 5.81 -5.40 -19.13
N ARG A 32 6.15 -6.27 -18.18
CA ARG A 32 5.14 -6.90 -17.31
C ARG A 32 4.91 -6.06 -16.06
N ALA A 33 3.71 -6.09 -15.51
CA ALA A 33 3.47 -5.56 -14.18
C ALA A 33 3.61 -6.66 -13.13
N GLY A 34 4.54 -6.47 -12.19
CA GLY A 34 4.56 -7.20 -10.93
C GLY A 34 3.58 -6.63 -9.92
N ALA A 35 3.73 -6.98 -8.65
CA ALA A 35 2.88 -6.48 -7.57
C ALA A 35 3.68 -6.27 -6.28
N ALA A 36 3.65 -5.07 -5.71
CA ALA A 36 4.17 -4.82 -4.37
C ALA A 36 3.11 -5.21 -3.33
N VAL A 37 3.35 -6.33 -2.64
CA VAL A 37 2.45 -6.91 -1.63
C VAL A 37 3.00 -6.83 -0.21
N LYS A 38 4.05 -6.03 -0.01
CA LYS A 38 4.65 -5.73 1.30
C LYS A 38 3.66 -5.08 2.25
N ALA A 39 3.99 -5.03 3.55
CA ALA A 39 3.15 -4.52 4.62
C ALA A 39 1.76 -5.19 4.59
N ASN A 40 1.74 -6.54 4.48
CA ASN A 40 0.51 -7.33 4.37
C ASN A 40 -0.42 -6.84 3.24
N ALA A 41 0.14 -6.64 2.04
CA ALA A 41 -0.54 -6.03 0.89
C ALA A 41 -1.16 -4.67 1.26
N TYR A 42 -0.33 -3.77 1.80
CA TYR A 42 -0.74 -2.45 2.28
C TYR A 42 -1.89 -2.51 3.31
N GLY A 43 -1.88 -3.53 4.18
CA GLY A 43 -2.89 -3.74 5.23
C GLY A 43 -4.11 -4.55 4.82
N LEU A 44 -4.27 -4.92 3.55
CA LEU A 44 -5.49 -5.54 3.04
C LEU A 44 -5.52 -7.08 3.15
N GLY A 45 -4.37 -7.71 3.40
CA GLY A 45 -4.25 -9.17 3.50
C GLY A 45 -3.46 -9.75 2.32
N ALA A 46 -2.14 -9.97 2.52
CA ALA A 46 -1.23 -10.39 1.46
C ALA A 46 -1.62 -11.72 0.82
N ARG A 47 -2.06 -12.69 1.61
CA ARG A 47 -2.42 -14.02 1.10
C ARG A 47 -3.56 -13.98 0.09
N GLU A 48 -4.65 -13.27 0.42
CA GLU A 48 -5.81 -13.11 -0.46
C GLU A 48 -5.49 -12.31 -1.73
N VAL A 49 -4.69 -11.25 -1.59
CA VAL A 49 -4.22 -10.43 -2.72
C VAL A 49 -3.34 -11.25 -3.65
N VAL A 50 -2.36 -11.99 -3.11
CA VAL A 50 -1.43 -12.80 -3.90
C VAL A 50 -2.17 -13.86 -4.72
N VAL A 51 -3.14 -14.58 -4.13
CA VAL A 51 -3.94 -15.58 -4.85
C VAL A 51 -4.67 -14.95 -6.04
N ARG A 52 -5.37 -13.82 -5.82
CA ARG A 52 -6.11 -13.14 -6.90
C ARG A 52 -5.22 -12.63 -8.01
N LEU A 53 -4.08 -12.02 -7.67
CA LEU A 53 -3.16 -11.49 -8.66
C LEU A 53 -2.40 -12.60 -9.40
N ARG A 54 -2.02 -13.69 -8.72
CA ARG A 54 -1.46 -14.89 -9.34
C ARG A 54 -2.40 -15.46 -10.39
N ASP A 55 -3.67 -15.61 -10.03
CA ASP A 55 -4.71 -16.18 -10.90
C ASP A 55 -5.05 -15.23 -12.07
N ALA A 56 -4.86 -13.91 -11.87
CA ALA A 56 -4.96 -12.91 -12.93
C ALA A 56 -3.77 -12.92 -13.90
N GLY A 57 -2.62 -13.53 -13.54
CA GLY A 57 -1.43 -13.63 -14.39
C GLY A 57 -0.15 -13.01 -13.84
N CYS A 58 -0.18 -12.34 -12.67
CA CYS A 58 1.00 -11.77 -12.04
C CYS A 58 2.02 -12.86 -11.67
N ARG A 59 3.32 -12.60 -11.91
CA ARG A 59 4.41 -13.57 -11.66
C ARG A 59 5.58 -12.98 -10.86
N ASP A 60 5.61 -11.68 -10.60
CA ASP A 60 6.65 -10.99 -9.84
C ASP A 60 6.02 -10.27 -8.65
N PHE A 61 6.30 -10.76 -7.43
CA PHE A 61 5.75 -10.23 -6.19
C PHE A 61 6.85 -9.64 -5.32
N PHE A 62 6.63 -8.45 -4.77
CA PHE A 62 7.63 -7.73 -4.00
C PHE A 62 7.17 -7.54 -2.56
N VAL A 63 7.96 -8.04 -1.62
CA VAL A 63 7.78 -7.89 -0.17
C VAL A 63 8.97 -7.15 0.43
N ALA A 64 8.82 -6.62 1.66
CA ALA A 64 9.89 -5.89 2.31
C ALA A 64 10.91 -6.84 2.98
N HIS A 65 10.43 -7.82 3.74
CA HIS A 65 11.28 -8.71 4.55
C HIS A 65 10.91 -10.18 4.41
N TRP A 66 11.78 -11.05 4.94
CA TRP A 66 11.70 -12.50 4.81
C TRP A 66 10.46 -13.09 5.47
N ALA A 67 10.00 -12.55 6.60
CA ALA A 67 8.75 -13.01 7.23
C ALA A 67 7.51 -12.78 6.34
N GLU A 68 7.49 -11.70 5.55
CA GLU A 68 6.42 -11.47 4.57
C GLU A 68 6.52 -12.45 3.38
N ALA A 69 7.75 -12.79 2.97
CA ALA A 69 7.96 -13.81 1.94
C ALA A 69 7.49 -15.20 2.40
N GLU A 70 7.84 -15.59 3.62
CA GLU A 70 7.41 -16.84 4.24
C GLU A 70 5.87 -16.94 4.32
N ALA A 71 5.21 -15.85 4.68
CA ALA A 71 3.75 -15.80 4.83
C ALA A 71 2.96 -16.07 3.53
N ILE A 72 3.62 -16.01 2.35
CA ILE A 72 2.99 -16.21 1.05
C ILE A 72 3.66 -17.31 0.19
N ALA A 73 4.73 -17.93 0.68
CA ALA A 73 5.55 -18.86 -0.11
C ALA A 73 4.83 -20.18 -0.45
N ASP A 74 3.81 -20.55 0.30
CA ASP A 74 2.96 -21.71 0.00
C ASP A 74 1.90 -21.44 -1.08
N LEU A 75 1.71 -20.20 -1.48
CA LEU A 75 0.68 -19.77 -2.45
C LEU A 75 1.20 -19.66 -3.87
N ILE A 76 2.50 -19.40 -4.05
CA ILE A 76 3.15 -19.12 -5.32
C ILE A 76 4.56 -19.73 -5.32
N PRO A 77 5.16 -20.01 -6.50
CA PRO A 77 6.55 -20.43 -6.57
C PRO A 77 7.46 -19.42 -5.84
N PRO A 78 8.30 -19.84 -4.88
CA PRO A 78 9.14 -18.91 -4.13
C PRO A 78 10.04 -18.02 -5.00
N GLY A 79 10.48 -18.51 -6.17
CA GLY A 79 11.26 -17.74 -7.13
C GLY A 79 10.50 -16.55 -7.77
N TRP A 80 9.19 -16.40 -7.52
CA TRP A 80 8.41 -15.23 -7.92
C TRP A 80 8.39 -14.14 -6.83
N ILE A 81 8.93 -14.43 -5.64
CA ILE A 81 8.95 -13.52 -4.50
C ILE A 81 10.30 -12.83 -4.42
N SER A 82 10.31 -11.51 -4.45
CA SER A 82 11.49 -10.65 -4.30
C SER A 82 11.46 -9.96 -2.95
N VAL A 83 12.55 -10.10 -2.15
CA VAL A 83 12.65 -9.48 -0.82
C VAL A 83 13.51 -8.24 -0.88
N LEU A 84 12.88 -7.05 -0.74
CA LEU A 84 13.48 -5.75 -1.03
C LEU A 84 14.57 -5.33 -0.04
N ASN A 85 14.49 -5.74 1.22
CA ASN A 85 15.46 -5.32 2.25
C ASN A 85 16.79 -6.11 2.19
N GLY A 86 16.91 -7.07 1.26
CA GLY A 86 18.12 -7.85 1.09
C GLY A 86 18.29 -8.96 2.12
N ILE A 87 19.53 -9.21 2.53
CA ILE A 87 19.91 -10.30 3.44
C ILE A 87 20.82 -9.83 4.56
N ALA A 88 20.66 -10.45 5.74
CA ALA A 88 21.62 -10.39 6.84
C ALA A 88 22.24 -11.77 7.09
N PRO A 89 23.38 -11.87 7.82
CA PRO A 89 23.99 -13.16 8.15
C PRO A 89 23.03 -14.15 8.85
N SER A 90 22.13 -13.63 9.69
CA SER A 90 21.11 -14.43 10.40
C SER A 90 20.04 -15.03 9.47
N ASP A 91 19.87 -14.47 8.27
CA ASP A 91 18.78 -14.87 7.38
C ASP A 91 19.15 -16.06 6.49
N ILE A 92 20.44 -16.34 6.31
CA ILE A 92 20.96 -17.21 5.25
C ILE A 92 20.32 -18.60 5.26
N SER A 93 20.16 -19.24 6.42
CA SER A 93 19.56 -20.57 6.52
C SER A 93 18.10 -20.55 6.04
N GLY A 94 17.32 -19.56 6.50
CA GLY A 94 15.93 -19.39 6.09
C GLY A 94 15.77 -19.03 4.61
N VAL A 95 16.63 -18.13 4.10
CA VAL A 95 16.67 -17.74 2.68
C VAL A 95 16.87 -18.96 1.78
N ARG A 96 17.83 -19.83 2.13
CA ARG A 96 18.12 -21.06 1.37
C ARG A 96 16.97 -22.06 1.41
N ALA A 97 16.33 -22.19 2.57
CA ALA A 97 15.20 -23.09 2.72
C ALA A 97 13.96 -22.60 1.97
N LEU A 98 13.71 -21.29 1.99
CA LEU A 98 12.53 -20.68 1.38
C LEU A 98 12.62 -20.59 -0.15
N GLY A 99 13.79 -20.26 -0.70
CA GLY A 99 14.01 -20.13 -2.14
C GLY A 99 13.46 -18.87 -2.79
N ALA A 100 13.01 -17.88 -2.01
CA ALA A 100 12.67 -16.54 -2.50
C ALA A 100 13.93 -15.76 -2.89
N VAL A 101 13.81 -14.74 -3.72
CA VAL A 101 14.93 -14.03 -4.36
C VAL A 101 15.30 -12.77 -3.57
N PRO A 102 16.53 -12.65 -3.03
CA PRO A 102 16.96 -11.44 -2.36
C PRO A 102 17.19 -10.29 -3.34
N VAL A 103 16.87 -9.07 -2.94
CA VAL A 103 17.31 -7.83 -3.59
C VAL A 103 18.52 -7.31 -2.82
N LEU A 104 19.71 -7.47 -3.37
CA LEU A 104 20.97 -7.08 -2.72
C LEU A 104 21.17 -5.56 -2.87
N ASN A 105 21.40 -4.88 -1.75
CA ASN A 105 21.39 -3.42 -1.68
C ASN A 105 22.78 -2.82 -1.39
N THR A 106 23.72 -3.61 -0.84
CA THR A 106 25.03 -3.11 -0.42
C THR A 106 26.16 -4.04 -0.86
N PRO A 107 27.41 -3.55 -0.94
CA PRO A 107 28.56 -4.39 -1.23
C PRO A 107 28.72 -5.58 -0.27
N GLU A 108 28.41 -5.37 1.01
CA GLU A 108 28.48 -6.40 2.05
C GLU A 108 27.47 -7.52 1.77
N GLN A 109 26.25 -7.18 1.34
CA GLN A 109 25.24 -8.16 0.95
C GLN A 109 25.66 -8.95 -0.30
N LEU A 110 26.32 -8.32 -1.27
CA LEU A 110 26.87 -9.01 -2.45
C LEU A 110 27.95 -10.04 -2.03
N VAL A 111 28.85 -9.64 -1.14
CA VAL A 111 29.91 -10.53 -0.61
C VAL A 111 29.27 -11.68 0.19
N LEU A 112 28.33 -11.36 1.08
CA LEU A 112 27.61 -12.35 1.87
C LEU A 112 26.91 -13.38 0.97
N TRP A 113 26.22 -12.91 -0.07
CA TRP A 113 25.51 -13.79 -1.00
C TRP A 113 26.45 -14.74 -1.75
N ARG A 114 27.58 -14.22 -2.27
CA ARG A 114 28.61 -15.05 -2.91
C ARG A 114 29.18 -16.11 -1.97
N ASN A 115 29.57 -15.69 -0.77
CA ASN A 115 30.25 -16.56 0.21
C ASN A 115 29.33 -17.64 0.78
N THR A 116 28.02 -17.48 0.67
CA THR A 116 27.03 -18.46 1.14
C THR A 116 26.46 -19.33 0.03
N GLY A 117 27.08 -19.37 -1.13
CA GLY A 117 26.74 -20.25 -2.25
C GLY A 117 26.10 -19.55 -3.44
N GLY A 118 25.88 -18.22 -3.39
CA GLY A 118 25.35 -17.44 -4.51
C GLY A 118 23.98 -17.91 -5.01
N GLY A 119 23.80 -17.89 -6.32
CA GLY A 119 22.57 -18.22 -7.04
C GLY A 119 21.83 -16.97 -7.50
N ARG A 120 20.63 -17.17 -8.07
CA ARG A 120 19.80 -16.09 -8.58
C ARG A 120 19.55 -15.03 -7.53
N CYS A 121 19.78 -13.77 -7.88
CA CYS A 121 19.52 -12.63 -7.03
C CYS A 121 19.02 -11.43 -7.86
N HIS A 122 18.51 -10.44 -7.20
CA HIS A 122 18.25 -9.11 -7.74
C HIS A 122 19.20 -8.11 -7.09
N VAL A 123 19.41 -6.97 -7.74
CA VAL A 123 20.29 -5.90 -7.21
C VAL A 123 19.59 -4.57 -7.30
N MET A 124 19.62 -3.82 -6.20
CA MET A 124 19.14 -2.44 -6.17
C MET A 124 20.27 -1.50 -6.60
N PHE A 125 19.97 -0.63 -7.54
CA PHE A 125 20.79 0.51 -7.94
C PHE A 125 20.18 1.81 -7.43
N ASP A 126 20.95 2.65 -6.78
CA ASP A 126 20.49 3.97 -6.38
C ASP A 126 20.69 4.97 -7.50
N SER A 127 19.60 5.31 -8.19
CA SER A 127 19.61 6.30 -9.26
C SER A 127 19.35 7.74 -8.76
N GLY A 128 19.31 7.96 -7.44
CA GLY A 128 19.18 9.31 -6.87
C GLY A 128 18.07 9.50 -5.85
N ILE A 129 17.52 8.41 -5.27
CA ILE A 129 16.66 8.50 -4.09
C ILE A 129 17.47 8.56 -2.79
N ASN A 130 18.75 8.13 -2.82
CA ASN A 130 19.70 8.13 -1.71
C ASN A 130 19.20 7.39 -0.47
N ARG A 131 18.68 6.18 -0.68
CA ARG A 131 18.07 5.38 0.39
C ARG A 131 18.64 3.97 0.47
N LEU A 132 18.53 3.17 -0.57
CA LEU A 132 19.09 1.82 -0.69
C LEU A 132 19.57 1.62 -2.12
N GLY A 133 20.64 0.86 -2.29
CA GLY A 133 21.16 0.46 -3.58
C GLY A 133 22.65 0.78 -3.75
N LEU A 134 23.26 0.11 -4.71
CA LEU A 134 24.63 0.34 -5.12
C LEU A 134 24.73 1.63 -5.93
N SER A 135 25.86 2.32 -5.81
CA SER A 135 26.17 3.48 -6.65
C SER A 135 26.60 3.05 -8.07
N LEU A 136 26.53 4.01 -9.00
CA LEU A 136 27.07 3.84 -10.36
C LEU A 136 28.54 3.41 -10.32
N GLN A 137 29.36 4.03 -9.49
CA GLN A 137 30.79 3.71 -9.37
C GLN A 137 31.02 2.27 -8.90
N GLN A 138 30.24 1.76 -7.95
CA GLN A 138 30.37 0.39 -7.46
C GLN A 138 30.05 -0.62 -8.57
N ILE A 139 28.95 -0.43 -9.30
CA ILE A 139 28.53 -1.35 -10.36
C ILE A 139 29.53 -1.30 -11.52
N SER A 140 29.89 -0.10 -12.01
CA SER A 140 30.88 0.08 -13.08
C SER A 140 32.28 -0.44 -12.68
N GLY A 141 32.59 -0.43 -11.39
CA GLY A 141 33.81 -1.02 -10.82
C GLY A 141 33.79 -2.56 -10.72
N GLY A 142 32.76 -3.22 -11.24
CA GLY A 142 32.68 -4.67 -11.30
C GLY A 142 32.10 -5.33 -10.05
N ALA A 143 31.37 -4.58 -9.20
CA ALA A 143 30.77 -5.14 -7.98
C ALA A 143 29.83 -6.33 -8.23
N LEU A 144 29.27 -6.47 -9.44
CA LEU A 144 28.36 -7.56 -9.80
C LEU A 144 29.04 -8.80 -10.37
N ALA A 145 30.35 -8.79 -10.57
CA ALA A 145 31.08 -9.90 -11.15
C ALA A 145 30.84 -11.21 -10.37
N GLY A 146 30.51 -12.29 -11.09
CA GLY A 146 30.26 -13.61 -10.53
C GLY A 146 28.90 -13.77 -9.80
N LEU A 147 27.99 -12.81 -9.92
CA LEU A 147 26.61 -12.93 -9.45
C LEU A 147 25.68 -13.31 -10.62
N ASP A 148 24.69 -14.13 -10.32
CA ASP A 148 23.56 -14.44 -11.22
C ASP A 148 22.45 -13.41 -10.98
N VAL A 149 22.60 -12.22 -11.63
CA VAL A 149 21.67 -11.10 -11.46
C VAL A 149 20.53 -11.23 -12.46
N ASP A 150 19.35 -11.65 -12.00
CA ASP A 150 18.17 -11.69 -12.84
C ASP A 150 17.57 -10.28 -13.05
N LEU A 151 17.36 -9.50 -11.99
CA LEU A 151 16.74 -8.17 -12.07
C LEU A 151 17.65 -7.10 -11.45
N LEU A 152 18.01 -6.10 -12.24
CA LEU A 152 18.53 -4.83 -11.71
C LEU A 152 17.37 -3.85 -11.59
N LEU A 153 17.17 -3.32 -10.39
CA LEU A 153 16.06 -2.41 -10.14
C LEU A 153 16.51 -1.11 -9.47
N SER A 154 15.78 -0.04 -9.73
CA SER A 154 15.91 1.22 -9.00
C SER A 154 14.53 1.71 -8.55
N HIS A 155 14.46 2.89 -7.93
CA HIS A 155 13.20 3.44 -7.45
C HIS A 155 13.14 4.94 -7.69
N LEU A 156 12.07 5.40 -8.35
CA LEU A 156 11.82 6.81 -8.58
C LEU A 156 11.45 7.52 -7.27
N ALA A 157 12.06 8.66 -7.04
CA ALA A 157 11.83 9.46 -5.84
C ALA A 157 10.57 10.34 -5.92
N SER A 158 10.23 10.80 -7.13
CA SER A 158 9.24 11.86 -7.34
C SER A 158 8.33 11.57 -8.55
N ALA A 159 8.01 10.27 -8.77
CA ALA A 159 7.21 9.87 -9.94
C ALA A 159 5.77 10.39 -9.93
N ASP A 160 5.26 10.81 -8.76
CA ASP A 160 3.95 11.40 -8.56
C ASP A 160 3.83 12.84 -9.08
N THR A 161 4.96 13.51 -9.33
CA THR A 161 5.04 14.90 -9.81
C THR A 161 5.91 15.04 -11.07
N ASP A 162 5.70 16.15 -11.83
CA ASP A 162 6.50 16.47 -13.00
C ASP A 162 7.72 17.31 -12.61
N VAL A 163 8.80 16.64 -12.25
CA VAL A 163 10.07 17.26 -11.85
C VAL A 163 11.24 16.69 -12.63
N GLY A 164 12.27 17.51 -12.84
CA GLY A 164 13.48 17.11 -13.58
C GLY A 164 14.22 15.90 -12.99
N GLN A 165 14.02 15.61 -11.71
CA GLN A 165 14.61 14.46 -11.04
C GLN A 165 14.20 13.11 -11.68
N ASN A 166 12.97 13.00 -12.18
CA ASN A 166 12.52 11.78 -12.85
C ASN A 166 13.39 11.47 -14.08
N ASN A 167 13.65 12.50 -14.92
CA ASN A 167 14.49 12.33 -16.10
C ASN A 167 15.97 12.08 -15.72
N GLN A 168 16.48 12.72 -14.69
CA GLN A 168 17.84 12.46 -14.18
C GLN A 168 17.99 11.01 -13.73
N GLN A 169 17.02 10.48 -13.00
CA GLN A 169 17.01 9.08 -12.56
C GLN A 169 16.91 8.11 -13.76
N LEU A 170 16.09 8.42 -14.77
CA LEU A 170 15.99 7.64 -16.00
C LEU A 170 17.34 7.61 -16.74
N GLN A 171 17.98 8.76 -16.94
CA GLN A 171 19.28 8.85 -17.62
C GLN A 171 20.34 8.04 -16.89
N LEU A 172 20.41 8.16 -15.56
CA LEU A 172 21.38 7.44 -14.75
C LEU A 172 21.13 5.92 -14.77
N PHE A 173 19.84 5.51 -14.73
CA PHE A 173 19.47 4.11 -14.82
C PHE A 173 19.76 3.53 -16.22
N SER A 174 19.56 4.29 -17.28
CA SER A 174 19.89 3.88 -18.64
C SER A 174 21.39 3.70 -18.87
N GLN A 175 22.23 4.51 -18.22
CA GLN A 175 23.70 4.37 -18.29
C GLN A 175 24.17 3.05 -17.66
N ILE A 176 23.54 2.60 -16.58
CA ILE A 176 23.98 1.40 -15.87
C ILE A 176 23.65 0.12 -16.62
N ILE A 177 22.65 0.13 -17.51
CA ILE A 177 22.23 -1.06 -18.27
C ILE A 177 23.40 -1.65 -19.06
N SER A 178 24.19 -0.81 -19.72
CA SER A 178 25.35 -1.25 -20.52
C SER A 178 26.54 -1.74 -19.67
N ALA A 179 26.55 -1.43 -18.36
CA ALA A 179 27.62 -1.78 -17.43
C ALA A 179 27.30 -3.04 -16.60
N THR A 180 26.20 -3.73 -16.87
CA THR A 180 25.74 -4.89 -16.09
C THR A 180 25.35 -6.06 -17.01
N THR A 181 25.40 -7.27 -16.45
CA THR A 181 24.95 -8.52 -17.07
C THR A 181 23.55 -8.94 -16.56
N ALA A 182 22.81 -8.05 -15.89
CA ALA A 182 21.46 -8.34 -15.44
C ALA A 182 20.55 -8.68 -16.63
N GLN A 183 19.64 -9.63 -16.41
CA GLN A 183 18.76 -10.14 -17.48
C GLN A 183 17.56 -9.25 -17.70
N ARG A 184 17.07 -8.58 -16.64
CA ARG A 184 15.88 -7.71 -16.64
C ARG A 184 16.15 -6.41 -15.88
N PHE A 185 15.37 -5.37 -16.21
CA PHE A 185 15.51 -4.04 -15.64
C PHE A 185 14.15 -3.51 -15.16
N SER A 186 14.15 -2.75 -14.05
CA SER A 186 12.91 -2.22 -13.48
C SER A 186 13.13 -0.90 -12.75
N LEU A 187 12.39 0.13 -13.14
CA LEU A 187 12.46 1.46 -12.53
C LEU A 187 11.12 1.89 -11.91
N CYS A 188 10.01 1.66 -12.61
CA CYS A 188 8.70 2.20 -12.27
C CYS A 188 8.04 1.56 -11.03
N ASN A 189 7.47 2.44 -10.21
CA ASN A 189 6.35 2.16 -9.29
C ASN A 189 5.00 2.51 -9.96
N SER A 190 3.88 2.53 -9.21
CA SER A 190 2.56 2.89 -9.76
C SER A 190 2.56 4.21 -10.51
N ALA A 191 3.12 5.28 -9.93
CA ALA A 191 3.16 6.60 -10.56
C ALA A 191 4.09 6.63 -11.77
N GLY A 192 5.22 5.92 -11.71
CA GLY A 192 6.21 5.85 -12.78
C GLY A 192 5.67 5.25 -14.08
N ILE A 193 4.66 4.37 -14.02
CA ILE A 193 4.00 3.83 -15.22
C ILE A 193 3.41 4.96 -16.07
N MET A 194 2.98 6.06 -15.47
CA MET A 194 2.39 7.19 -16.17
C MET A 194 3.42 8.20 -16.73
N LEU A 195 4.72 7.99 -16.49
CA LEU A 195 5.78 8.85 -17.05
C LEU A 195 6.10 8.53 -18.50
N GLY A 196 5.68 7.37 -19.00
CA GLY A 196 5.86 6.94 -20.38
C GLY A 196 6.72 5.69 -20.54
N ALA A 197 6.73 5.14 -21.76
CA ALA A 197 7.32 3.83 -22.08
C ALA A 197 8.82 3.75 -21.77
N ASP A 198 9.56 4.84 -21.88
CA ASP A 198 11.00 4.88 -21.60
C ASP A 198 11.34 4.51 -20.15
N TYR A 199 10.38 4.63 -19.23
CA TYR A 199 10.55 4.30 -17.82
C TYR A 199 10.20 2.85 -17.48
N HIS A 200 9.53 2.10 -18.36
CA HIS A 200 8.95 0.79 -18.04
C HIS A 200 9.99 -0.32 -18.00
N PHE A 201 10.97 -0.30 -18.91
CA PHE A 201 11.98 -1.36 -19.11
C PHE A 201 11.33 -2.74 -19.30
N ASP A 202 11.71 -3.76 -18.49
CA ASP A 202 11.17 -5.12 -18.58
C ASP A 202 10.08 -5.41 -17.55
N LEU A 203 10.06 -4.65 -16.44
CA LEU A 203 9.17 -4.91 -15.32
C LEU A 203 8.79 -3.63 -14.59
N THR A 204 7.50 -3.39 -14.41
CA THR A 204 6.99 -2.35 -13.52
C THR A 204 6.56 -2.95 -12.18
N ARG A 205 6.59 -2.16 -11.10
CA ARG A 205 6.30 -2.63 -9.74
C ARG A 205 5.23 -1.78 -9.07
N PRO A 206 3.99 -1.82 -9.57
CA PRO A 206 2.90 -1.10 -8.94
C PRO A 206 2.64 -1.59 -7.51
N GLY A 207 2.25 -0.67 -6.65
CA GLY A 207 1.81 -0.91 -5.28
C GLY A 207 0.50 -0.18 -5.01
N LEU A 208 0.56 1.11 -4.67
CA LEU A 208 -0.59 1.91 -4.26
C LEU A 208 -1.81 1.76 -5.18
N SER A 209 -1.61 1.83 -6.49
CA SER A 209 -2.72 1.81 -7.45
C SER A 209 -3.34 0.42 -7.65
N LEU A 210 -2.68 -0.66 -7.23
CA LEU A 210 -3.33 -1.97 -7.11
C LEU A 210 -4.52 -1.91 -6.14
N TYR A 211 -4.36 -1.17 -5.06
CA TYR A 211 -5.28 -1.07 -3.92
C TYR A 211 -6.26 0.11 -4.04
N GLY A 212 -6.35 0.72 -5.21
CA GLY A 212 -7.30 1.80 -5.49
C GLY A 212 -6.75 3.21 -5.28
N GLY A 213 -5.49 3.36 -4.87
CA GLY A 213 -4.88 4.68 -4.70
C GLY A 213 -4.50 5.34 -6.03
N ILE A 214 -4.71 6.63 -6.11
CA ILE A 214 -4.39 7.47 -7.27
C ILE A 214 -2.98 8.02 -7.09
N ALA A 215 -2.00 7.29 -7.63
CA ALA A 215 -0.59 7.64 -7.46
C ALA A 215 -0.16 8.85 -8.30
N ARG A 216 -0.89 9.18 -9.37
CA ARG A 216 -0.60 10.31 -10.27
C ARG A 216 -1.87 10.75 -11.01
N GLY A 217 -1.90 12.01 -11.46
CA GLY A 217 -3.01 12.55 -12.25
C GLY A 217 -3.33 11.69 -13.49
N GLY A 218 -4.61 11.60 -13.85
CA GLY A 218 -5.11 10.78 -14.95
C GLY A 218 -5.40 9.31 -14.57
N MET A 219 -4.84 8.79 -13.47
CA MET A 219 -5.08 7.41 -13.05
C MET A 219 -6.53 7.15 -12.57
N GLY A 220 -7.21 8.19 -12.08
CA GLY A 220 -8.63 8.08 -11.66
C GLY A 220 -9.58 7.66 -12.77
N ALA A 221 -9.18 7.77 -14.04
CA ALA A 221 -9.99 7.33 -15.17
C ALA A 221 -10.08 5.78 -15.29
N PHE A 222 -9.15 5.03 -14.68
CA PHE A 222 -9.08 3.58 -14.83
C PHE A 222 -8.78 2.81 -13.53
N ILE A 223 -8.25 3.45 -12.50
CA ILE A 223 -8.05 2.83 -11.18
C ILE A 223 -9.38 2.89 -10.42
N ARG A 224 -9.80 1.76 -9.89
CA ARG A 224 -11.04 1.58 -9.14
C ARG A 224 -10.75 1.48 -7.64
N PRO A 225 -11.62 2.03 -6.79
CA PRO A 225 -11.54 1.81 -5.34
C PRO A 225 -11.61 0.32 -5.01
N VAL A 226 -10.76 -0.11 -4.08
CA VAL A 226 -10.72 -1.51 -3.60
C VAL A 226 -11.27 -1.62 -2.18
N VAL A 227 -11.24 -0.53 -1.43
CA VAL A 227 -11.50 -0.49 0.02
C VAL A 227 -12.76 0.30 0.31
N ALA A 228 -13.64 -0.25 1.16
CA ALA A 228 -14.74 0.46 1.78
C ALA A 228 -14.88 0.03 3.25
N LEU A 229 -15.20 0.99 4.13
CA LEU A 229 -15.28 0.78 5.56
C LEU A 229 -16.72 0.97 6.05
N SER A 230 -17.13 0.10 6.99
CA SER A 230 -18.38 0.29 7.75
C SER A 230 -18.12 0.07 9.23
N ALA A 231 -18.76 0.85 10.07
CA ALA A 231 -18.71 0.76 11.52
C ALA A 231 -20.10 0.65 12.13
N ARG A 232 -20.21 -0.07 13.25
CA ARG A 232 -21.48 -0.22 13.96
C ARG A 232 -21.76 1.00 14.81
N LEU A 233 -23.00 1.50 14.74
CA LEU A 233 -23.51 2.54 15.62
C LEU A 233 -23.80 1.94 17.01
N LEU A 234 -23.03 2.37 18.00
CA LEU A 234 -23.08 1.80 19.37
C LEU A 234 -24.07 2.53 20.28
N GLN A 235 -24.23 3.83 20.09
CA GLN A 235 -25.07 4.65 20.93
C GLN A 235 -25.61 5.86 20.18
N VAL A 236 -26.82 6.25 20.50
CA VAL A 236 -27.47 7.49 20.04
C VAL A 236 -27.92 8.31 21.23
N ARG A 237 -27.61 9.62 21.21
CA ARG A 237 -27.97 10.57 22.27
C ARG A 237 -28.51 11.85 21.68
N ASN A 238 -29.56 12.41 22.30
CA ASN A 238 -29.98 13.78 22.05
C ASN A 238 -29.24 14.69 23.04
N VAL A 239 -28.46 15.62 22.54
CA VAL A 239 -27.73 16.61 23.36
C VAL A 239 -28.26 18.01 23.08
N PRO A 240 -28.41 18.89 24.11
CA PRO A 240 -28.93 20.21 23.90
C PRO A 240 -27.94 21.12 23.17
N ALA A 241 -28.42 22.23 22.63
CA ALA A 241 -27.58 23.31 22.15
C ALA A 241 -26.61 23.79 23.24
N GLY A 242 -25.37 24.09 22.88
CA GLY A 242 -24.32 24.48 23.81
C GLY A 242 -23.60 23.31 24.50
N ALA A 243 -24.10 22.07 24.36
CA ALA A 243 -23.38 20.89 24.88
C ALA A 243 -22.09 20.63 24.12
N GLN A 244 -21.07 20.19 24.86
CA GLN A 244 -19.76 19.88 24.30
C GLN A 244 -19.64 18.35 24.00
N VAL A 245 -18.98 18.01 22.90
CA VAL A 245 -18.81 16.62 22.44
C VAL A 245 -17.34 16.25 22.35
N GLY A 246 -16.99 15.09 22.91
CA GLY A 246 -15.69 14.46 22.81
C GLY A 246 -14.60 15.07 23.73
N TYR A 247 -13.39 14.54 23.59
CA TYR A 247 -12.24 14.96 24.39
C TYR A 247 -11.86 16.43 24.16
N ASN A 248 -11.52 17.12 25.24
CA ASN A 248 -11.11 18.53 25.29
C ASN A 248 -12.18 19.50 24.79
N ALA A 249 -13.44 19.05 24.71
CA ALA A 249 -14.58 19.91 24.37
C ALA A 249 -14.37 20.72 23.06
N THR A 250 -13.75 20.11 22.06
CA THR A 250 -13.37 20.78 20.80
C THR A 250 -14.55 21.06 19.88
N TYR A 251 -15.69 20.44 20.14
CA TYR A 251 -16.94 20.70 19.41
C TYR A 251 -18.05 21.10 20.39
N THR A 252 -18.73 22.18 20.09
CA THR A 252 -19.93 22.63 20.82
C THR A 252 -21.11 22.55 19.88
N CYS A 253 -22.17 21.84 20.28
CA CYS A 253 -23.39 21.71 19.48
C CYS A 253 -24.05 23.07 19.25
N PRO A 254 -24.15 23.57 18.01
CA PRO A 254 -24.78 24.88 17.76
C PRO A 254 -26.30 24.84 17.97
N ASN A 255 -26.91 23.69 17.83
CA ASN A 255 -28.33 23.42 18.05
C ASN A 255 -28.48 22.10 18.83
N ALA A 256 -29.71 21.77 19.23
CA ALA A 256 -30.01 20.43 19.74
C ALA A 256 -29.59 19.41 18.66
N THR A 257 -28.68 18.49 19.02
CA THR A 257 -28.03 17.59 18.09
C THR A 257 -28.27 16.14 18.52
N ARG A 258 -28.60 15.29 17.55
CA ARG A 258 -28.66 13.86 17.71
C ARG A 258 -27.25 13.29 17.44
N VAL A 259 -26.53 12.92 18.49
CA VAL A 259 -25.13 12.44 18.42
C VAL A 259 -25.10 10.92 18.37
N GLY A 260 -24.46 10.37 17.36
CA GLY A 260 -24.13 8.95 17.24
C GLY A 260 -22.70 8.66 17.65
N THR A 261 -22.46 7.50 18.24
CA THR A 261 -21.11 7.00 18.54
C THR A 261 -20.89 5.70 17.78
N ILE A 262 -19.88 5.65 16.92
CA ILE A 262 -19.51 4.45 16.13
C ILE A 262 -18.22 3.83 16.65
N SER A 263 -18.09 2.50 16.41
CA SER A 263 -16.95 1.69 16.86
C SER A 263 -15.81 1.77 15.87
N ILE A 264 -15.14 2.91 15.77
CA ILE A 264 -13.90 3.08 15.01
C ILE A 264 -13.05 4.17 15.66
N GLY A 265 -11.74 4.04 15.64
CA GLY A 265 -10.85 5.07 16.17
C GLY A 265 -9.41 4.94 15.66
N TYR A 266 -8.49 5.69 16.30
CA TYR A 266 -7.11 5.69 15.79
C TYR A 266 -6.39 4.36 16.00
N ALA A 267 -6.84 3.47 16.88
CA ALA A 267 -6.34 2.10 16.99
C ALA A 267 -6.71 1.21 15.79
N ASP A 268 -7.67 1.66 14.97
CA ASP A 268 -8.10 0.98 13.74
C ASP A 268 -7.52 1.62 12.48
N GLY A 269 -6.74 2.71 12.64
CA GLY A 269 -6.22 3.47 11.51
C GLY A 269 -7.07 4.71 11.15
N TYR A 270 -8.21 4.94 11.81
CA TYR A 270 -8.97 6.17 11.67
C TYR A 270 -8.36 7.25 12.56
N LEU A 271 -7.31 7.88 12.06
CA LEU A 271 -6.41 8.72 12.84
C LEU A 271 -7.05 10.05 13.30
N ARG A 272 -6.38 10.74 14.22
CA ARG A 272 -6.86 12.04 14.74
C ARG A 272 -7.00 13.14 13.69
N ALA A 273 -6.35 13.00 12.54
CA ALA A 273 -6.51 13.90 11.40
C ALA A 273 -7.94 13.93 10.85
N PHE A 274 -8.76 12.92 11.14
CA PHE A 274 -10.19 12.89 10.79
C PHE A 274 -11.07 13.70 11.75
N SER A 275 -10.53 14.23 12.86
CA SER A 275 -11.32 15.01 13.82
C SER A 275 -11.89 16.28 13.18
N GLY A 276 -13.21 16.38 13.08
CA GLY A 276 -13.92 17.52 12.47
C GLY A 276 -13.83 17.60 10.94
N THR A 277 -13.12 16.70 10.29
CA THR A 277 -13.00 16.63 8.81
C THR A 277 -13.54 15.33 8.23
N GLY A 278 -13.59 14.27 9.03
CA GLY A 278 -14.11 12.97 8.64
C GLY A 278 -15.60 13.00 8.35
N GLN A 279 -16.03 12.07 7.51
CA GLN A 279 -17.41 11.95 7.05
C GLN A 279 -17.84 10.48 7.11
N ALA A 280 -19.14 10.27 7.26
CA ALA A 280 -19.81 8.99 7.12
C ALA A 280 -21.08 9.16 6.31
N TRP A 281 -21.69 8.05 5.88
CA TRP A 281 -22.85 8.05 5.00
C TRP A 281 -23.91 7.08 5.50
N SER A 282 -25.18 7.53 5.47
CA SER A 282 -26.35 6.68 5.61
C SER A 282 -27.14 6.74 4.30
N GLY A 283 -26.90 5.78 3.41
CA GLY A 283 -27.35 5.89 2.02
C GLY A 283 -26.71 7.10 1.33
N ASP A 284 -27.52 8.06 0.91
CA ASP A 284 -27.12 9.32 0.28
C ASP A 284 -26.93 10.50 1.26
N LYS A 285 -27.18 10.27 2.54
CA LYS A 285 -27.11 11.30 3.57
C LYS A 285 -25.72 11.39 4.18
N LEU A 286 -25.14 12.59 4.11
CA LEU A 286 -23.86 12.88 4.76
C LEU A 286 -24.04 13.02 6.26
N VAL A 287 -23.18 12.34 7.03
CA VAL A 287 -23.12 12.31 8.48
C VAL A 287 -21.71 12.72 8.92
N PRO A 288 -21.49 13.97 9.34
CA PRO A 288 -20.15 14.48 9.65
C PRO A 288 -19.62 13.94 10.98
N VAL A 289 -18.29 13.78 11.05
CA VAL A 289 -17.58 13.54 12.31
C VAL A 289 -17.53 14.83 13.11
N ILE A 290 -17.94 14.76 14.37
CA ILE A 290 -17.91 15.87 15.33
C ILE A 290 -17.02 15.53 16.53
N GLY A 291 -16.34 16.53 17.08
CA GLY A 291 -15.41 16.33 18.19
C GLY A 291 -14.13 15.59 17.76
N ARG A 292 -13.38 15.11 18.75
CA ARG A 292 -12.10 14.42 18.52
C ARG A 292 -12.27 12.92 18.32
N VAL A 293 -11.56 12.37 17.35
CA VAL A 293 -11.37 10.92 17.22
C VAL A 293 -10.65 10.38 18.45
N SER A 294 -11.23 9.38 19.09
CA SER A 294 -10.63 8.67 20.23
C SER A 294 -9.94 7.37 19.80
N MET A 295 -9.46 6.60 20.76
CA MET A 295 -8.76 5.34 20.46
C MET A 295 -9.66 4.36 19.69
N ASP A 296 -10.90 4.22 20.15
CA ASP A 296 -11.82 3.16 19.71
C ASP A 296 -13.15 3.71 19.18
N LEU A 297 -13.41 5.01 19.32
CA LEU A 297 -14.72 5.61 19.08
C LEU A 297 -14.63 6.93 18.31
N VAL A 298 -15.62 7.15 17.47
CA VAL A 298 -15.87 8.41 16.75
C VAL A 298 -17.30 8.85 17.01
N THR A 299 -17.51 10.15 17.17
CA THR A 299 -18.84 10.75 17.31
C THR A 299 -19.27 11.44 16.02
N LEU A 300 -20.54 11.31 15.68
CA LEU A 300 -21.16 11.77 14.44
C LEU A 300 -22.36 12.67 14.75
N ASP A 301 -22.64 13.64 13.90
CA ASP A 301 -23.90 14.38 13.89
C ASP A 301 -24.93 13.62 13.02
N LEU A 302 -25.94 13.04 13.66
CA LEU A 302 -27.00 12.26 13.00
C LEU A 302 -28.23 13.07 12.61
N ASN A 303 -28.22 14.40 12.68
CA ASN A 303 -29.40 15.22 12.40
C ASN A 303 -29.93 15.02 10.97
N ALA A 304 -29.04 14.76 10.00
CA ALA A 304 -29.40 14.47 8.62
C ALA A 304 -29.98 13.05 8.41
N ALA A 305 -29.73 12.12 9.34
CA ALA A 305 -30.12 10.72 9.29
C ALA A 305 -30.86 10.27 10.55
N PRO A 306 -32.06 10.84 10.83
CA PRO A 306 -32.81 10.59 12.06
C PRO A 306 -33.33 9.17 12.22
N GLU A 307 -33.36 8.40 11.14
CA GLU A 307 -33.75 6.99 11.11
C GLU A 307 -32.73 6.04 11.73
N LEU A 308 -31.46 6.43 11.81
CA LEU A 308 -30.39 5.58 12.33
C LEU A 308 -30.60 5.24 13.81
N GLN A 309 -30.41 3.98 14.16
CA GLN A 309 -30.56 3.44 15.51
C GLN A 309 -29.31 2.69 15.97
N GLU A 310 -29.23 2.45 17.27
CA GLU A 310 -28.16 1.62 17.86
C GLU A 310 -28.19 0.22 17.24
N GLY A 311 -27.04 -0.26 16.82
CA GLY A 311 -26.86 -1.53 16.10
C GLY A 311 -26.78 -1.39 14.58
N ASP A 312 -27.22 -0.28 14.00
CA ASP A 312 -27.10 -0.05 12.55
C ASP A 312 -25.64 0.07 12.10
N TRP A 313 -25.43 -0.23 10.83
CA TRP A 313 -24.15 -0.03 10.16
C TRP A 313 -24.14 1.31 9.43
N ILE A 314 -23.03 2.01 9.53
CA ILE A 314 -22.81 3.28 8.85
C ILE A 314 -21.55 3.19 8.00
N ASP A 315 -21.61 3.66 6.77
CA ASP A 315 -20.48 3.66 5.87
C ASP A 315 -19.58 4.84 6.19
N VAL A 316 -18.28 4.56 6.42
CA VAL A 316 -17.27 5.58 6.73
C VAL A 316 -16.61 6.00 5.43
N GLU A 317 -16.59 7.31 5.15
CA GLU A 317 -15.91 7.83 3.96
C GLU A 317 -14.43 7.48 3.97
N TYR A 318 -14.00 6.78 2.92
CA TYR A 318 -12.60 6.34 2.79
C TYR A 318 -12.11 6.30 1.34
N ASP A 319 -12.63 7.17 0.46
CA ASP A 319 -11.97 7.39 -0.82
C ASP A 319 -10.54 7.89 -0.55
N LEU A 320 -9.54 7.14 -1.01
CA LEU A 320 -8.16 7.38 -0.62
C LEU A 320 -7.64 8.74 -1.05
N ALA A 321 -8.00 9.19 -2.24
CA ALA A 321 -7.52 10.47 -2.78
C ALA A 321 -8.23 11.65 -2.09
N ALA A 322 -9.56 11.60 -1.95
CA ALA A 322 -10.34 12.62 -1.28
C ALA A 322 -9.97 12.71 0.20
N THR A 323 -9.87 11.55 0.87
CA THR A 323 -9.50 11.47 2.29
C THR A 323 -8.09 12.02 2.54
N ALA A 324 -7.11 11.67 1.70
CA ALA A 324 -5.75 12.21 1.80
C ALA A 324 -5.74 13.73 1.68
N SER A 325 -6.54 14.29 0.77
CA SER A 325 -6.63 15.75 0.56
C SER A 325 -7.15 16.50 1.78
N VAL A 326 -8.15 15.95 2.51
CA VAL A 326 -8.76 16.65 3.66
C VAL A 326 -8.05 16.40 4.98
N THR A 327 -7.36 15.25 5.11
CA THR A 327 -6.66 14.87 6.34
C THR A 327 -5.18 15.25 6.36
N GLY A 328 -4.57 15.49 5.19
CA GLY A 328 -3.13 15.67 5.03
C GLY A 328 -2.32 14.38 5.17
N LEU A 329 -2.97 13.24 5.33
CA LEU A 329 -2.33 11.91 5.33
C LEU A 329 -2.04 11.47 3.89
N SER A 330 -0.98 10.70 3.69
CA SER A 330 -0.77 10.06 2.39
C SER A 330 -1.74 8.89 2.20
N GLN A 331 -2.10 8.59 0.95
CA GLN A 331 -2.91 7.41 0.62
C GLN A 331 -2.24 6.10 1.07
N TYR A 332 -0.90 6.07 1.16
CA TYR A 332 -0.13 4.95 1.72
C TYR A 332 -0.40 4.75 3.21
N GLU A 333 -0.39 5.84 4.00
CA GLU A 333 -0.70 5.80 5.44
C GLU A 333 -2.14 5.38 5.68
N LEU A 334 -3.09 5.89 4.89
CA LEU A 334 -4.49 5.48 4.97
C LEU A 334 -4.64 3.96 4.85
N LEU A 335 -4.00 3.34 3.88
CA LEU A 335 -4.07 1.88 3.69
C LEU A 335 -3.31 1.12 4.78
N THR A 336 -2.04 1.45 5.01
CA THR A 336 -1.14 0.65 5.86
C THR A 336 -1.46 0.74 7.35
N ASN A 337 -2.20 1.76 7.78
CA ASN A 337 -2.66 1.91 9.17
C ASN A 337 -3.98 1.15 9.47
N LEU A 338 -4.67 0.58 8.47
CA LEU A 338 -5.87 -0.21 8.72
C LEU A 338 -5.55 -1.42 9.62
N GLY A 339 -6.07 -1.36 10.86
CA GLY A 339 -5.75 -2.30 11.93
C GLY A 339 -6.27 -3.72 11.71
N SER A 340 -5.94 -4.61 12.64
CA SER A 340 -6.35 -6.03 12.59
C SER A 340 -7.77 -6.28 13.12
N ARG A 341 -8.43 -5.27 13.71
CA ARG A 341 -9.76 -5.41 14.32
C ARG A 341 -10.92 -5.45 13.32
N PHE A 342 -10.69 -5.11 12.06
CA PHE A 342 -11.69 -5.22 10.99
C PHE A 342 -11.98 -6.67 10.62
N ALA A 343 -13.27 -7.03 10.49
CA ALA A 343 -13.66 -8.18 9.68
C ALA A 343 -13.39 -7.84 8.20
N ARG A 344 -12.39 -8.50 7.60
CA ARG A 344 -12.05 -8.34 6.18
C ARG A 344 -12.95 -9.21 5.33
N ILE A 345 -13.76 -8.58 4.47
CA ILE A 345 -14.80 -9.22 3.66
C ILE A 345 -14.47 -8.99 2.19
N TRP A 346 -13.96 -10.01 1.53
CA TRP A 346 -13.71 -9.98 0.08
C TRP A 346 -15.01 -10.24 -0.71
N ARG A 347 -15.24 -9.41 -1.71
CA ARG A 347 -16.39 -9.49 -2.64
C ARG A 347 -15.90 -9.68 -4.08
#